data_c800eade62d1ac8ee591c06235303a95
#
_entry.id   c800eade62d1ac8ee591c06235303a95
#
_cell.length_a   1.000
_cell.length_b   1.000
_cell.length_c   1.000
_cell.angle_alpha   90.00
_cell.angle_beta   90.00
_cell.angle_gamma   90.00
#
_symmetry.space_group_name_H-M   'P 1'
#
loop_
_entity.id
_entity.type
_entity.pdbx_description
1 polymer ?
#
loop_
_entity_poly.entity_id
_entity_poly.type
_entity_poly.pdbx_seq_one_letter_code
_entity_poly.pdbx_strand_id
1 'polypeptide(L)'
;MSASAADIATWFLSCLTEADHRTAPYDHWLLTGCLPEETVREVASLPVAPPTALPFDGRRESGNSTRIFCNPEQQKRFPVCAALAEAFADPSVLSVLELATGAPVSQGRLRIEYCQDVDGFWLEPHVDIKVKLFTMLIYLSDDPALADAGTDIYDDSPEHKWVASAPYAPNAGLIFIPGTDTWHGFSPRPIKGVRKSLIVNYVTPDWRAVEELC
;
A
#
# COMPACT_ATOMS: atom_id res chain seq x y z
N MET A 1 1.98 -2.69 -24.18
CA MET A 1 1.84 -1.21 -24.12
C MET A 1 1.48 -0.91 -22.68
N SER A 2 2.03 0.14 -22.10
CA SER A 2 1.68 0.56 -20.74
C SER A 2 0.20 0.93 -20.64
N ALA A 3 -0.44 0.58 -19.55
CA ALA A 3 -1.81 0.99 -19.29
C ALA A 3 -1.89 2.50 -19.07
N SER A 4 -2.93 3.14 -19.60
CA SER A 4 -3.19 4.55 -19.32
C SER A 4 -3.74 4.76 -17.91
N ALA A 5 -3.71 6.00 -17.43
CA ALA A 5 -4.33 6.35 -16.14
C ALA A 5 -5.83 5.99 -16.10
N ALA A 6 -6.54 6.20 -17.21
CA ALA A 6 -7.96 5.85 -17.34
C ALA A 6 -8.19 4.33 -17.26
N ASP A 7 -7.29 3.52 -17.86
CA ASP A 7 -7.38 2.06 -17.76
C ASP A 7 -7.15 1.60 -16.32
N ILE A 8 -6.14 2.17 -15.64
CA ILE A 8 -5.84 1.87 -14.23
C ILE A 8 -7.03 2.25 -13.34
N ALA A 9 -7.58 3.45 -13.52
CA ALA A 9 -8.73 3.92 -12.75
C ALA A 9 -9.95 3.00 -12.94
N THR A 10 -10.30 2.68 -14.19
CA THR A 10 -11.42 1.79 -14.53
C THR A 10 -11.23 0.40 -13.93
N TRP A 11 -10.03 -0.15 -14.04
CA TRP A 11 -9.69 -1.46 -13.48
C TRP A 11 -9.81 -1.48 -11.96
N PHE A 12 -9.23 -0.48 -11.29
CA PHE A 12 -9.29 -0.37 -9.84
C PHE A 12 -10.72 -0.21 -9.32
N LEU A 13 -11.55 0.60 -9.98
CA LEU A 13 -12.97 0.75 -9.63
C LEU A 13 -13.72 -0.58 -9.71
N SER A 14 -13.46 -1.39 -10.75
CA SER A 14 -14.04 -2.74 -10.84
C SER A 14 -13.56 -3.64 -9.70
N CYS A 15 -12.26 -3.63 -9.40
CA CYS A 15 -11.70 -4.38 -8.28
C CYS A 15 -12.33 -3.99 -6.93
N LEU A 16 -12.56 -2.69 -6.71
CA LEU A 16 -13.14 -2.20 -5.45
C LEU A 16 -14.59 -2.67 -5.26
N THR A 17 -15.36 -2.83 -6.33
CA THR A 17 -16.74 -3.35 -6.23
C THR A 17 -16.80 -4.81 -5.80
N GLU A 18 -15.74 -5.58 -6.05
CA GLU A 18 -15.62 -7.00 -5.69
C GLU A 18 -14.85 -7.21 -4.38
N ALA A 19 -14.51 -6.14 -3.67
CA ALA A 19 -13.71 -6.22 -2.44
C ALA A 19 -14.42 -6.98 -1.33
N ASP A 20 -13.70 -7.86 -0.64
CA ASP A 20 -14.18 -8.56 0.56
C ASP A 20 -14.06 -7.62 1.78
N HIS A 21 -15.17 -6.94 2.12
CA HIS A 21 -15.25 -6.05 3.26
C HIS A 21 -15.44 -6.84 4.55
N ARG A 22 -14.53 -6.67 5.47
CA ARG A 22 -14.55 -7.26 6.81
C ARG A 22 -14.62 -6.19 7.87
N THR A 23 -15.41 -6.44 8.92
CA THR A 23 -15.65 -5.49 10.01
C THR A 23 -14.94 -5.85 11.31
N ALA A 24 -14.24 -6.99 11.33
CA ALA A 24 -13.49 -7.45 12.49
C ALA A 24 -12.03 -7.78 12.12
N PRO A 25 -11.07 -7.40 12.97
CA PRO A 25 -11.18 -6.66 14.23
C PRO A 25 -11.48 -5.16 14.05
N TYR A 26 -11.37 -4.63 12.83
CA TYR A 26 -11.75 -3.30 12.38
C TYR A 26 -12.15 -3.36 10.91
N ASP A 27 -12.77 -2.31 10.40
CA ASP A 27 -13.16 -2.24 8.98
C ASP A 27 -11.93 -2.28 8.07
N HIS A 28 -11.86 -3.31 7.22
CA HIS A 28 -10.82 -3.45 6.20
C HIS A 28 -11.36 -4.18 4.96
N TRP A 29 -10.74 -3.96 3.83
CA TRP A 29 -11.13 -4.56 2.54
C TRP A 29 -9.97 -5.35 1.98
N LEU A 30 -10.22 -6.62 1.66
CA LEU A 30 -9.29 -7.47 0.93
C LEU A 30 -9.61 -7.39 -0.56
N LEU A 31 -8.60 -7.12 -1.37
CA LEU A 31 -8.72 -6.88 -2.80
C LEU A 31 -8.00 -7.98 -3.58
N THR A 32 -8.47 -8.23 -4.80
CA THR A 32 -7.84 -9.14 -5.75
C THR A 32 -7.85 -8.49 -7.15
N GLY A 33 -6.70 -8.46 -7.83
CA GLY A 33 -6.61 -7.86 -9.16
C GLY A 33 -6.71 -6.34 -9.13
N CYS A 34 -5.97 -5.66 -8.25
CA CYS A 34 -6.08 -4.21 -8.02
C CYS A 34 -5.72 -3.36 -9.24
N LEU A 35 -4.80 -3.81 -10.09
CA LEU A 35 -4.24 -3.06 -11.22
C LEU A 35 -4.20 -3.92 -12.49
N PRO A 36 -4.13 -3.33 -13.69
CA PRO A 36 -3.79 -4.07 -14.90
C PRO A 36 -2.46 -4.81 -14.74
N GLU A 37 -2.35 -6.02 -15.31
CA GLU A 37 -1.14 -6.85 -15.15
C GLU A 37 0.14 -6.18 -15.64
N GLU A 38 0.08 -5.41 -16.74
CA GLU A 38 1.21 -4.65 -17.23
C GLU A 38 1.66 -3.58 -16.25
N THR A 39 0.74 -2.92 -15.56
CA THR A 39 1.04 -1.92 -14.52
C THR A 39 1.76 -2.59 -13.35
N VAL A 40 1.28 -3.76 -12.90
CA VAL A 40 1.96 -4.55 -11.84
C VAL A 40 3.39 -4.88 -12.25
N ARG A 41 3.60 -5.39 -13.48
CA ARG A 41 4.94 -5.71 -13.98
C ARG A 41 5.86 -4.50 -14.07
N GLU A 42 5.35 -3.37 -14.57
CA GLU A 42 6.12 -2.14 -14.69
C GLU A 42 6.56 -1.61 -13.31
N VAL A 43 5.65 -1.57 -12.34
CA VAL A 43 5.98 -1.15 -10.96
C VAL A 43 6.95 -2.12 -10.30
N ALA A 44 6.72 -3.42 -10.40
CA ALA A 44 7.61 -4.44 -9.83
C ALA A 44 9.02 -4.44 -10.45
N SER A 45 9.17 -3.85 -11.64
CA SER A 45 10.43 -3.75 -12.39
C SER A 45 11.11 -2.37 -12.26
N LEU A 46 10.59 -1.47 -11.41
CA LEU A 46 11.26 -0.20 -11.17
C LEU A 46 12.73 -0.43 -10.72
N PRO A 47 13.69 0.34 -11.26
CA PRO A 47 15.12 0.09 -11.06
C PRO A 47 15.61 0.55 -9.68
N VAL A 48 15.08 -0.08 -8.64
CA VAL A 48 15.45 0.09 -7.24
C VAL A 48 16.08 -1.19 -6.75
N ALA A 49 17.28 -1.11 -6.20
CA ALA A 49 17.90 -2.25 -5.58
C ALA A 49 17.19 -2.56 -4.23
N PRO A 50 16.92 -3.83 -3.92
CA PRO A 50 16.46 -4.22 -2.59
C PRO A 50 17.47 -3.79 -1.53
N PRO A 51 17.05 -3.50 -0.30
CA PRO A 51 17.97 -3.23 0.80
C PRO A 51 18.87 -4.44 1.06
N THR A 52 20.17 -4.23 1.20
CA THR A 52 21.15 -5.32 1.36
C THR A 52 21.43 -5.67 2.82
N ALA A 53 21.29 -4.73 3.73
CA ALA A 53 21.40 -4.91 5.18
C ALA A 53 20.94 -3.61 5.87
N LEU A 54 19.71 -3.56 6.31
CA LEU A 54 19.26 -2.48 7.20
C LEU A 54 19.04 -3.08 8.59
N PRO A 55 19.47 -2.40 9.67
CA PRO A 55 19.01 -2.74 10.99
C PRO A 55 17.52 -2.44 11.06
N PHE A 56 16.70 -3.46 10.88
CA PHE A 56 15.26 -3.33 11.08
C PHE A 56 15.00 -3.32 12.57
N ASP A 57 14.42 -2.25 13.08
CA ASP A 57 14.11 -2.02 14.48
C ASP A 57 12.62 -2.10 14.80
N GLY A 58 11.83 -2.65 13.86
CA GLY A 58 10.37 -2.73 13.97
C GLY A 58 9.65 -1.45 13.58
N ARG A 59 10.35 -0.46 13.04
CA ARG A 59 9.80 0.82 12.63
C ARG A 59 9.99 1.06 11.13
N ARG A 60 8.99 1.66 10.51
CA ARG A 60 9.02 1.88 9.08
C ARG A 60 10.02 2.96 8.63
N GLU A 61 10.32 3.93 9.49
CA GLU A 61 11.24 5.03 9.20
C GLU A 61 12.65 4.53 8.84
N SER A 62 13.07 3.40 9.39
CA SER A 62 14.37 2.79 9.11
C SER A 62 14.57 2.38 7.64
N GLY A 63 13.48 2.23 6.88
CA GLY A 63 13.51 1.79 5.48
C GLY A 63 13.28 2.88 4.43
N ASN A 64 13.20 4.17 4.80
CA ASN A 64 12.82 5.24 3.86
C ASN A 64 13.79 5.41 2.68
N SER A 65 15.08 5.15 2.87
CA SER A 65 16.10 5.30 1.82
C SER A 65 15.99 4.28 0.67
N THR A 66 15.15 3.25 0.81
CA THR A 66 14.99 2.15 -0.17
C THR A 66 13.67 2.20 -0.92
N ARG A 67 12.99 3.34 -0.91
CA ARG A 67 11.67 3.52 -1.50
C ARG A 67 11.69 4.47 -2.68
N ILE A 68 10.75 4.29 -3.60
CA ILE A 68 10.41 5.29 -4.61
C ILE A 68 9.04 5.86 -4.27
N PHE A 69 8.97 7.20 -4.21
CA PHE A 69 7.69 7.92 -4.14
C PHE A 69 7.31 8.36 -5.56
N CYS A 70 6.04 8.19 -5.94
CA CYS A 70 5.54 8.66 -7.24
C CYS A 70 5.37 10.20 -7.25
N ASN A 71 6.37 10.92 -6.79
CA ASN A 71 6.43 12.37 -6.77
C ASN A 71 6.69 12.96 -8.18
N PRO A 72 6.57 14.29 -8.39
CA PRO A 72 6.72 14.90 -9.71
C PRO A 72 8.06 14.61 -10.42
N GLU A 73 9.13 14.36 -9.65
CA GLU A 73 10.43 13.98 -10.23
C GLU A 73 10.36 12.55 -10.80
N GLN A 74 9.84 11.59 -10.01
CA GLN A 74 9.76 10.20 -10.45
C GLN A 74 8.67 9.99 -11.50
N GLN A 75 7.61 10.79 -11.52
CA GLN A 75 6.62 10.81 -12.61
C GLN A 75 7.24 11.18 -13.95
N LYS A 76 8.18 12.13 -13.99
CA LYS A 76 8.92 12.48 -15.21
C LYS A 76 9.85 11.37 -15.67
N ARG A 77 10.38 10.58 -14.75
CA ARG A 77 11.34 9.52 -14.99
C ARG A 77 10.68 8.19 -15.37
N PHE A 78 9.55 7.89 -14.74
CA PHE A 78 8.84 6.63 -14.88
C PHE A 78 7.37 6.88 -15.26
N PRO A 79 6.97 6.60 -16.50
CA PRO A 79 5.60 6.82 -16.97
C PRO A 79 4.55 6.11 -16.10
N VAL A 80 4.86 4.93 -15.55
CA VAL A 80 3.97 4.19 -14.66
C VAL A 80 3.67 4.96 -13.36
N CYS A 81 4.64 5.71 -12.82
CA CYS A 81 4.41 6.57 -11.65
C CYS A 81 3.44 7.72 -11.98
N ALA A 82 3.56 8.30 -13.17
CA ALA A 82 2.65 9.34 -13.63
C ALA A 82 1.22 8.79 -13.83
N ALA A 83 1.09 7.63 -14.48
CA ALA A 83 -0.21 6.99 -14.72
C ALA A 83 -0.90 6.59 -13.41
N LEU A 84 -0.16 6.08 -12.43
CA LEU A 84 -0.70 5.77 -11.10
C LEU A 84 -1.13 7.04 -10.37
N ALA A 85 -0.31 8.09 -10.38
CA ALA A 85 -0.64 9.35 -9.71
C ALA A 85 -1.92 9.99 -10.32
N GLU A 86 -2.04 10.01 -11.64
CA GLU A 86 -3.20 10.50 -12.35
C GLU A 86 -4.44 9.64 -12.06
N ALA A 87 -4.33 8.30 -12.12
CA ALA A 87 -5.43 7.39 -11.87
C ALA A 87 -5.99 7.52 -10.45
N PHE A 88 -5.13 7.56 -9.43
CA PHE A 88 -5.56 7.69 -8.03
C PHE A 88 -5.93 9.13 -7.63
N ALA A 89 -5.63 10.12 -8.46
CA ALA A 89 -6.14 11.49 -8.32
C ALA A 89 -7.45 11.73 -9.11
N ASP A 90 -7.92 10.75 -9.88
CA ASP A 90 -9.15 10.87 -10.67
C ASP A 90 -10.37 11.08 -9.77
N PRO A 91 -11.21 12.11 -10.04
CA PRO A 91 -12.39 12.41 -9.23
C PRO A 91 -13.35 11.23 -9.08
N SER A 92 -13.47 10.35 -10.07
CA SER A 92 -14.34 9.17 -10.00
C SER A 92 -13.79 8.15 -9.00
N VAL A 93 -12.46 7.94 -8.98
CA VAL A 93 -11.78 7.07 -8.00
C VAL A 93 -11.96 7.63 -6.59
N LEU A 94 -11.72 8.92 -6.39
CA LEU A 94 -11.90 9.57 -5.09
C LEU A 94 -13.35 9.43 -4.59
N SER A 95 -14.32 9.72 -5.44
CA SER A 95 -15.75 9.65 -5.07
C SER A 95 -16.17 8.23 -4.67
N VAL A 96 -15.72 7.21 -5.43
CA VAL A 96 -16.08 5.81 -5.12
C VAL A 96 -15.34 5.31 -3.86
N LEU A 97 -14.08 5.70 -3.66
CA LEU A 97 -13.37 5.40 -2.42
C LEU A 97 -14.08 5.99 -1.20
N GLU A 98 -14.49 7.27 -1.26
CA GLU A 98 -15.26 7.91 -0.18
C GLU A 98 -16.59 7.19 0.10
N LEU A 99 -17.30 6.82 -0.96
CA LEU A 99 -18.55 6.09 -0.82
C LEU A 99 -18.36 4.70 -0.19
N ALA A 100 -17.33 3.98 -0.61
CA ALA A 100 -17.07 2.62 -0.16
C ALA A 100 -16.49 2.54 1.26
N THR A 101 -15.68 3.54 1.65
CA THR A 101 -14.87 3.45 2.87
C THR A 101 -15.21 4.52 3.93
N GLY A 102 -15.90 5.58 3.54
CA GLY A 102 -16.15 6.74 4.41
C GLY A 102 -14.91 7.65 4.63
N ALA A 103 -13.76 7.31 4.06
CA ALA A 103 -12.54 8.10 4.22
C ALA A 103 -12.62 9.40 3.39
N PRO A 104 -12.29 10.58 3.93
CA PRO A 104 -12.40 11.85 3.21
C PRO A 104 -11.20 12.08 2.26
N VAL A 105 -11.00 11.15 1.30
CA VAL A 105 -9.80 11.13 0.44
C VAL A 105 -9.70 12.36 -0.48
N SER A 106 -10.83 12.93 -0.90
CA SER A 106 -10.85 14.14 -1.74
C SER A 106 -10.34 15.40 -1.02
N GLN A 107 -10.29 15.39 0.32
CA GLN A 107 -9.72 16.46 1.14
C GLN A 107 -8.22 16.27 1.38
N GLY A 108 -7.68 15.14 0.97
CA GLY A 108 -6.29 14.75 1.18
C GLY A 108 -5.38 15.09 0.01
N ARG A 109 -4.10 14.79 0.20
CA ARG A 109 -3.06 14.81 -0.81
C ARG A 109 -2.60 13.38 -1.05
N LEU A 110 -2.42 13.02 -2.32
CA LEU A 110 -2.03 11.68 -2.71
C LEU A 110 -0.53 11.45 -2.45
N ARG A 111 -0.22 10.30 -1.86
CA ARG A 111 1.14 9.81 -1.65
C ARG A 111 1.20 8.35 -2.05
N ILE A 112 2.01 8.03 -3.03
CA ILE A 112 2.23 6.66 -3.51
C ILE A 112 3.68 6.32 -3.32
N GLU A 113 3.96 5.19 -2.66
CA GLU A 113 5.31 4.68 -2.48
C GLU A 113 5.45 3.22 -2.93
N TYR A 114 6.50 2.93 -3.66
CA TYR A 114 6.95 1.58 -3.94
C TYR A 114 8.02 1.19 -2.92
N CYS A 115 7.81 0.06 -2.25
CA CYS A 115 8.71 -0.45 -1.22
C CYS A 115 9.19 -1.85 -1.54
N GLN A 116 10.38 -2.19 -1.03
CA GLN A 116 10.93 -3.54 -1.05
C GLN A 116 11.40 -3.90 0.36
N ASP A 117 10.95 -5.05 0.85
CA ASP A 117 11.36 -5.60 2.12
C ASP A 117 12.07 -6.94 1.86
N VAL A 118 13.12 -7.22 2.64
CA VAL A 118 13.93 -8.45 2.53
C VAL A 118 13.97 -9.16 3.87
N ASP A 119 14.61 -10.33 3.89
CA ASP A 119 14.77 -11.12 5.12
C ASP A 119 15.32 -10.30 6.28
N GLY A 120 14.74 -10.49 7.46
CA GLY A 120 15.02 -9.69 8.65
C GLY A 120 14.12 -8.46 8.82
N PHE A 121 13.33 -8.06 7.81
CA PHE A 121 12.34 -7.00 7.96
C PHE A 121 11.19 -7.43 8.88
N TRP A 122 10.77 -6.54 9.75
CA TRP A 122 9.56 -6.69 10.58
C TRP A 122 9.01 -5.32 10.98
N LEU A 123 7.73 -5.27 11.34
CA LEU A 123 7.08 -4.07 11.89
C LEU A 123 6.32 -4.47 13.14
N GLU A 124 6.55 -3.76 14.24
CA GLU A 124 5.75 -3.91 15.44
C GLU A 124 4.28 -3.59 15.17
N PRO A 125 3.33 -4.18 15.93
CA PRO A 125 1.94 -3.75 15.88
C PRO A 125 1.83 -2.26 16.14
N HIS A 126 1.21 -1.54 15.22
CA HIS A 126 1.04 -0.09 15.29
C HIS A 126 -0.24 0.35 14.60
N VAL A 127 -0.68 1.54 14.88
CA VAL A 127 -1.67 2.28 14.10
C VAL A 127 -0.98 3.36 13.29
N ASP A 128 -1.53 3.67 12.13
CA ASP A 128 -1.00 4.75 11.29
C ASP A 128 -1.12 6.12 11.99
N ILE A 129 -0.23 7.03 11.63
CA ILE A 129 -0.23 8.39 12.18
C ILE A 129 -1.48 9.15 11.73
N LYS A 130 -1.99 10.04 12.59
CA LYS A 130 -3.27 10.77 12.43
C LYS A 130 -3.39 11.62 11.15
N VAL A 131 -2.27 11.93 10.50
CA VAL A 131 -2.26 12.68 9.23
C VAL A 131 -2.51 11.80 8.01
N LYS A 132 -2.66 10.49 8.16
CA LYS A 132 -3.14 9.61 7.11
C LYS A 132 -4.66 9.48 7.18
N LEU A 133 -5.34 9.72 6.06
CA LEU A 133 -6.79 9.61 5.91
C LEU A 133 -7.20 8.24 5.38
N PHE A 134 -6.28 7.58 4.67
CA PHE A 134 -6.53 6.31 3.99
C PHE A 134 -5.21 5.58 3.74
N THR A 135 -5.22 4.27 3.86
CA THR A 135 -4.07 3.41 3.53
C THR A 135 -4.54 2.22 2.69
N MET A 136 -3.87 2.02 1.56
CA MET A 136 -4.01 0.83 0.72
C MET A 136 -2.63 0.26 0.42
N LEU A 137 -2.49 -1.06 0.56
CA LEU A 137 -1.32 -1.82 0.12
C LEU A 137 -1.71 -2.69 -1.06
N ILE A 138 -0.87 -2.73 -2.10
CA ILE A 138 -0.98 -3.67 -3.22
C ILE A 138 0.30 -4.49 -3.26
N TYR A 139 0.19 -5.82 -3.21
CA TYR A 139 1.32 -6.74 -3.23
C TYR A 139 1.72 -7.05 -4.67
N LEU A 140 3.03 -7.08 -4.95
CA LEU A 140 3.53 -7.09 -6.32
C LEU A 140 4.42 -8.30 -6.65
N SER A 141 4.93 -9.03 -5.64
CA SER A 141 5.78 -10.20 -5.89
C SER A 141 4.94 -11.41 -6.26
N ASP A 142 5.39 -12.14 -7.26
CA ASP A 142 4.78 -13.38 -7.78
C ASP A 142 5.46 -14.66 -7.28
N ASP A 143 6.42 -14.54 -6.34
CA ASP A 143 7.13 -15.68 -5.77
C ASP A 143 6.24 -16.43 -4.77
N PRO A 144 5.90 -17.72 -5.01
CA PRO A 144 5.11 -18.52 -4.07
C PRO A 144 5.74 -18.67 -2.68
N ALA A 145 7.05 -18.49 -2.56
CA ALA A 145 7.75 -18.53 -1.27
C ALA A 145 7.39 -17.35 -0.33
N LEU A 146 6.67 -16.36 -0.84
CA LEU A 146 6.17 -15.18 -0.12
C LEU A 146 4.69 -15.29 0.27
N ALA A 147 4.05 -16.43 0.13
CA ALA A 147 2.61 -16.59 0.40
C ALA A 147 2.19 -16.18 1.83
N ASP A 148 3.11 -16.20 2.78
CA ASP A 148 2.91 -15.76 4.17
C ASP A 148 3.39 -14.32 4.44
N ALA A 149 3.76 -13.57 3.40
CA ALA A 149 4.32 -12.22 3.52
C ALA A 149 3.26 -11.10 3.53
N GLY A 150 2.01 -11.41 3.83
CA GLY A 150 0.93 -10.42 3.97
C GLY A 150 1.08 -9.54 5.21
N THR A 151 0.41 -8.42 5.21
CA THR A 151 0.33 -7.52 6.36
C THR A 151 -0.48 -8.17 7.46
N ASP A 152 0.05 -8.21 8.67
CA ASP A 152 -0.63 -8.74 9.84
C ASP A 152 -1.68 -7.76 10.36
N ILE A 153 -2.80 -8.31 10.82
CA ILE A 153 -3.95 -7.61 11.39
C ILE A 153 -4.10 -8.07 12.84
N TYR A 154 -4.16 -7.12 13.76
CA TYR A 154 -4.23 -7.38 15.21
C TYR A 154 -5.52 -6.83 15.79
N ASP A 155 -5.91 -7.36 16.95
CA ASP A 155 -7.01 -6.81 17.72
C ASP A 155 -6.58 -5.57 18.54
N ASP A 156 -7.57 -4.89 19.13
CA ASP A 156 -7.36 -3.72 20.00
C ASP A 156 -7.15 -4.10 21.48
N SER A 157 -6.79 -5.36 21.78
CA SER A 157 -6.39 -5.76 23.12
C SER A 157 -5.06 -5.13 23.52
N PRO A 158 -4.74 -4.98 24.81
CA PRO A 158 -3.45 -4.44 25.26
C PRO A 158 -2.23 -5.20 24.73
N GLU A 159 -2.41 -6.48 24.43
CA GLU A 159 -1.37 -7.36 23.88
C GLU A 159 -1.29 -7.33 22.35
N HIS A 160 -2.24 -6.67 21.67
CA HIS A 160 -2.38 -6.63 20.22
C HIS A 160 -2.23 -8.03 19.60
N LYS A 161 -3.20 -8.91 19.92
CA LYS A 161 -3.16 -10.30 19.47
C LYS A 161 -3.36 -10.37 17.97
N TRP A 162 -2.52 -11.15 17.31
CA TRP A 162 -2.67 -11.47 15.89
C TRP A 162 -4.05 -12.15 15.65
N VAL A 163 -4.77 -11.64 14.67
CA VAL A 163 -6.09 -12.14 14.24
C VAL A 163 -6.01 -12.79 12.88
N ALA A 164 -5.35 -12.14 11.94
CA ALA A 164 -5.25 -12.58 10.56
C ALA A 164 -4.03 -11.94 9.89
N SER A 165 -3.72 -12.41 8.68
CA SER A 165 -2.85 -11.68 7.75
C SER A 165 -3.61 -11.48 6.44
N ALA A 166 -3.42 -10.34 5.81
CA ALA A 166 -3.93 -10.12 4.46
C ALA A 166 -3.29 -11.14 3.51
N PRO A 167 -4.04 -11.75 2.57
CA PRO A 167 -3.48 -12.69 1.60
C PRO A 167 -2.35 -12.03 0.79
N TYR A 168 -1.15 -12.60 0.79
CA TYR A 168 -0.06 -12.15 -0.07
C TYR A 168 -0.10 -12.93 -1.38
N ALA A 169 -0.56 -12.29 -2.41
CA ALA A 169 -0.56 -12.79 -3.76
C ALA A 169 -0.27 -11.64 -4.73
N PRO A 170 0.27 -11.90 -5.93
CA PRO A 170 0.49 -10.83 -6.90
C PRO A 170 -0.83 -10.12 -7.21
N ASN A 171 -0.79 -8.78 -7.15
CA ASN A 171 -1.95 -7.92 -7.42
C ASN A 171 -3.12 -8.05 -6.41
N ALA A 172 -2.90 -8.71 -5.26
CA ALA A 172 -3.82 -8.62 -4.13
C ALA A 172 -3.56 -7.35 -3.33
N GLY A 173 -4.54 -6.91 -2.55
CA GLY A 173 -4.41 -5.69 -1.75
C GLY A 173 -5.18 -5.73 -0.44
N LEU A 174 -4.86 -4.77 0.39
CA LEU A 174 -5.50 -4.49 1.67
C LEU A 174 -5.80 -2.99 1.76
N ILE A 175 -7.04 -2.63 2.07
CA ILE A 175 -7.42 -1.26 2.44
C ILE A 175 -7.83 -1.26 3.91
N PHE A 176 -7.44 -0.21 4.62
CA PHE A 176 -8.00 0.16 5.92
C PHE A 176 -7.99 1.69 6.10
N ILE A 177 -8.87 2.16 6.98
CA ILE A 177 -8.97 3.58 7.30
C ILE A 177 -8.23 3.81 8.62
N PRO A 178 -7.13 4.59 8.61
CA PRO A 178 -6.36 4.85 9.83
C PRO A 178 -7.22 5.35 10.99
N GLY A 179 -7.15 4.65 12.12
CA GLY A 179 -7.92 4.91 13.33
C GLY A 179 -7.06 4.62 14.58
N THR A 180 -7.68 4.65 15.74
CA THR A 180 -7.00 4.34 17.00
C THR A 180 -6.95 2.84 17.31
N ASP A 181 -7.68 2.04 16.56
CA ASP A 181 -7.93 0.60 16.71
C ASP A 181 -7.46 -0.23 15.49
N THR A 182 -6.98 0.41 14.44
CA THR A 182 -6.54 -0.25 13.19
C THR A 182 -5.11 -0.78 13.31
N TRP A 183 -4.90 -1.67 14.27
CA TRP A 183 -3.60 -2.26 14.58
C TRP A 183 -3.15 -3.22 13.48
N HIS A 184 -2.00 -2.93 12.89
CA HIS A 184 -1.41 -3.73 11.83
C HIS A 184 0.11 -3.75 11.95
N GLY A 185 0.76 -4.65 11.22
CA GLY A 185 2.22 -4.78 11.26
C GLY A 185 2.73 -5.92 10.39
N PHE A 186 3.89 -6.42 10.75
CA PHE A 186 4.51 -7.58 10.12
C PHE A 186 5.41 -8.27 11.15
N SER A 187 4.91 -9.34 11.77
CA SER A 187 5.65 -10.10 12.78
C SER A 187 6.94 -10.67 12.21
N PRO A 188 8.00 -10.79 13.02
CA PRO A 188 9.26 -11.39 12.59
C PRO A 188 9.05 -12.78 12.00
N ARG A 189 9.37 -12.95 10.72
CA ARG A 189 9.36 -14.21 9.98
C ARG A 189 10.27 -14.12 8.77
N PRO A 190 10.78 -15.27 8.25
CA PRO A 190 11.66 -15.25 7.08
C PRO A 190 10.96 -14.69 5.84
N ILE A 191 11.62 -13.79 5.13
CA ILE A 191 11.21 -13.32 3.80
C ILE A 191 12.11 -14.01 2.77
N LYS A 192 11.58 -15.03 2.09
CA LYS A 192 12.34 -15.82 1.11
C LYS A 192 12.31 -15.14 -0.26
N GLY A 193 13.06 -14.06 -0.41
CA GLY A 193 13.10 -13.26 -1.62
C GLY A 193 12.93 -11.77 -1.34
N VAL A 194 12.21 -11.08 -2.22
CA VAL A 194 11.92 -9.64 -2.07
C VAL A 194 10.41 -9.43 -2.01
N ARG A 195 9.92 -8.98 -0.88
CA ARG A 195 8.54 -8.56 -0.68
C ARG A 195 8.36 -7.16 -1.27
N LYS A 196 7.70 -7.07 -2.42
CA LYS A 196 7.43 -5.81 -3.12
C LYS A 196 6.01 -5.36 -2.85
N SER A 197 5.83 -4.08 -2.54
CA SER A 197 4.53 -3.50 -2.27
C SER A 197 4.42 -2.09 -2.85
N LEU A 198 3.24 -1.75 -3.36
CA LEU A 198 2.85 -0.39 -3.65
C LEU A 198 1.91 0.07 -2.52
N ILE A 199 2.21 1.18 -1.88
CA ILE A 199 1.38 1.74 -0.81
C ILE A 199 0.80 3.07 -1.31
N VAL A 200 -0.52 3.15 -1.31
CA VAL A 200 -1.27 4.36 -1.67
C VAL A 200 -1.87 4.94 -0.40
N ASN A 201 -1.49 6.16 -0.09
CA ASN A 201 -2.06 6.91 1.02
C ASN A 201 -2.70 8.20 0.50
N TYR A 202 -3.80 8.59 1.13
CA TYR A 202 -4.24 9.98 1.13
C TYR A 202 -3.92 10.55 2.51
N VAL A 203 -3.27 11.71 2.51
CA VAL A 203 -2.76 12.34 3.73
C VAL A 203 -3.33 13.75 3.87
N THR A 204 -3.44 14.24 5.10
CA THR A 204 -3.92 15.62 5.33
C THR A 204 -2.98 16.65 4.71
N PRO A 205 -3.45 17.89 4.46
CA PRO A 205 -2.60 18.98 3.99
C PRO A 205 -1.38 19.28 4.89
N ASP A 206 -1.43 18.88 6.16
CA ASP A 206 -0.36 19.02 7.15
C ASP A 206 0.80 18.03 6.99
N TRP A 207 0.76 17.14 5.98
CA TRP A 207 1.86 16.22 5.70
C TRP A 207 3.17 16.98 5.46
N ARG A 208 4.20 16.69 6.28
CA ARG A 208 5.43 17.49 6.31
C ARG A 208 6.41 17.17 5.20
N ALA A 209 6.52 15.91 4.80
CA ALA A 209 7.42 15.45 3.74
C ALA A 209 6.76 15.67 2.36
N VAL A 210 6.63 16.93 1.94
CA VAL A 210 5.94 17.30 0.69
C VAL A 210 6.63 16.76 -0.55
N GLU A 211 7.91 16.43 -0.47
CA GLU A 211 8.70 15.78 -1.52
C GLU A 211 8.29 14.34 -1.80
N GLU A 212 7.50 13.72 -0.93
CA GLU A 212 6.94 12.37 -1.11
C GLU A 212 5.61 12.36 -1.86
N LEU A 213 4.99 13.53 -2.05
CA LEU A 213 3.65 13.63 -2.61
C LEU A 213 3.65 13.58 -4.14
N CYS A 214 2.53 13.07 -4.69
CA CYS A 214 2.27 13.03 -6.13
C CYS A 214 1.94 14.39 -6.73
#